data_2b06b292c7c1c04e5e7cc237620056f1
#
_entry.id   2b06b292c7c1c04e5e7cc237620056f1
#
_cell.length_a   1.000
_cell.length_b   1.000
_cell.length_c   1.000
_cell.angle_alpha   90.00
_cell.angle_beta   90.00
_cell.angle_gamma   90.00
#
_symmetry.space_group_name_H-M   'P 1'
#
loop_
_entity.id
_entity.type
_entity.pdbx_description
1 polymer ?
#
loop_
_entity_poly.entity_id
_entity_poly.type
_entity_poly.pdbx_seq_one_letter_code
_entity_poly.pdbx_strand_id
1 'polypeptide(L)'
;EDLHEMGFKGIFVASGAGLPRFMNIPGENLIGVMSSNEYLTRVNLMDAASSDSDTPVIKGKRVAIIGGGNTAMDSVRTARRLGADRAMIVYRRSEEEMPARIEEIKHAKQEGVEFLTLHNPIEYIGDQTGHVKQMRLQKMELGEPDASGRRSPVPIPGATDLIDIDEVVVSVGVSPNPLIPNSIKGLEVSKWGTIVVNQETMQSDIPDLFAGGDIVRGGATVILAMGDGRRAAAAMDEYIKSQA
;
A
#
# COMPACT_ATOMS: atom_id res chain seq x y z
N GLU A 1 28.79 3.33 8.44
CA GLU A 1 30.24 3.13 8.72
C GLU A 1 30.85 2.21 7.69
N ASP A 2 30.40 0.99 7.52
CA ASP A 2 31.01 -0.01 6.60
C ASP A 2 31.22 0.51 5.17
N LEU A 3 30.24 1.23 4.61
CA LEU A 3 30.37 1.78 3.26
C LEU A 3 31.47 2.87 3.17
N HIS A 4 31.63 3.67 4.21
CA HIS A 4 32.72 4.66 4.26
C HIS A 4 34.09 4.00 4.38
N GLU A 5 34.19 2.94 5.18
CA GLU A 5 35.42 2.12 5.30
C GLU A 5 35.79 1.47 3.96
N MET A 6 34.80 1.13 3.12
CA MET A 6 34.99 0.64 1.76
C MET A 6 35.40 1.75 0.76
N GLY A 7 35.46 3.02 1.20
CA GLY A 7 35.87 4.18 0.40
C GLY A 7 34.78 4.88 -0.39
N PHE A 8 33.49 4.53 -0.19
CA PHE A 8 32.40 5.27 -0.82
C PHE A 8 32.29 6.70 -0.26
N LYS A 9 32.17 7.69 -1.14
CA LYS A 9 32.11 9.12 -0.81
C LYS A 9 30.70 9.70 -0.86
N GLY A 10 29.76 8.98 -1.43
CA GLY A 10 28.34 9.33 -1.48
C GLY A 10 27.49 8.07 -1.48
N ILE A 11 26.38 8.11 -0.77
CA ILE A 11 25.46 6.98 -0.61
C ILE A 11 24.08 7.41 -1.09
N PHE A 12 23.47 6.60 -1.99
CA PHE A 12 22.11 6.83 -2.45
C PHE A 12 21.17 5.75 -1.93
N VAL A 13 20.12 6.15 -1.20
CA VAL A 13 19.10 5.25 -0.64
C VAL A 13 17.85 5.27 -1.53
N ALA A 14 17.52 4.12 -2.13
CA ALA A 14 16.35 3.93 -3.00
C ALA A 14 15.61 2.62 -2.67
N SER A 15 15.42 2.33 -1.40
CA SER A 15 14.82 1.07 -0.92
C SER A 15 13.30 0.97 -1.09
N GLY A 16 12.66 2.03 -1.61
CA GLY A 16 11.23 2.05 -1.90
C GLY A 16 10.34 2.09 -0.66
N ALA A 17 9.06 1.74 -0.86
CA ALA A 17 8.04 1.65 0.19
C ALA A 17 7.16 0.42 -0.08
N GLY A 18 7.63 -0.76 0.34
CA GLY A 18 6.97 -2.04 0.11
C GLY A 18 6.33 -2.66 1.35
N LEU A 19 6.44 -2.03 2.53
CA LEU A 19 5.85 -2.55 3.75
C LEU A 19 4.34 -2.27 3.78
N PRO A 20 3.47 -3.30 3.71
CA PRO A 20 2.04 -3.09 3.66
C PRO A 20 1.52 -2.52 4.98
N ARG A 21 0.51 -1.66 4.88
CA ARG A 21 -0.26 -1.18 6.03
C ARG A 21 -1.47 -2.06 6.24
N PHE A 22 -1.82 -2.23 7.51
CA PHE A 22 -3.02 -2.92 7.96
C PHE A 22 -3.96 -1.94 8.65
N MET A 23 -5.20 -2.40 8.91
CA MET A 23 -6.24 -1.59 9.55
C MET A 23 -6.05 -1.49 11.07
N ASN A 24 -5.29 -2.41 11.66
CA ASN A 24 -5.13 -2.62 13.10
C ASN A 24 -6.48 -2.87 13.81
N ILE A 25 -7.27 -3.76 13.23
CA ILE A 25 -8.59 -4.19 13.75
C ILE A 25 -8.56 -5.67 14.16
N PRO A 26 -9.47 -6.11 15.03
CA PRO A 26 -9.57 -7.52 15.39
C PRO A 26 -9.75 -8.43 14.17
N GLY A 27 -9.05 -9.58 14.19
CA GLY A 27 -9.17 -10.60 13.15
C GLY A 27 -8.24 -10.44 11.95
N GLU A 28 -7.36 -9.46 11.91
CA GLU A 28 -6.40 -9.30 10.79
C GLU A 28 -5.38 -10.44 10.67
N ASN A 29 -5.23 -11.25 11.70
CA ASN A 29 -4.37 -12.44 11.72
C ASN A 29 -5.11 -13.74 11.34
N LEU A 30 -6.37 -13.68 10.95
CA LEU A 30 -7.12 -14.86 10.50
C LEU A 30 -6.59 -15.37 9.16
N ILE A 31 -6.71 -16.68 8.95
CA ILE A 31 -6.44 -17.33 7.67
C ILE A 31 -7.43 -16.77 6.62
N GLY A 32 -6.90 -16.34 5.47
CA GLY A 32 -7.69 -15.69 4.43
C GLY A 32 -7.66 -14.14 4.51
N VAL A 33 -6.93 -13.56 5.47
CA VAL A 33 -6.65 -12.12 5.50
C VAL A 33 -5.19 -11.91 5.11
N MET A 34 -4.93 -11.11 4.07
CA MET A 34 -3.58 -10.81 3.60
C MET A 34 -3.48 -9.40 3.01
N SER A 35 -2.26 -8.91 2.81
CA SER A 35 -2.05 -7.63 2.13
C SER A 35 -2.15 -7.78 0.62
N SER A 36 -2.49 -6.69 -0.09
CA SER A 36 -2.47 -6.65 -1.55
C SER A 36 -1.08 -6.92 -2.12
N ASN A 37 -0.02 -6.48 -1.44
CA ASN A 37 1.35 -6.76 -1.84
C ASN A 37 1.63 -8.26 -1.85
N GLU A 38 1.27 -8.96 -0.79
CA GLU A 38 1.42 -10.42 -0.71
C GLU A 38 0.55 -11.11 -1.77
N TYR A 39 -0.73 -10.77 -1.86
CA TYR A 39 -1.66 -11.36 -2.79
C TYR A 39 -1.19 -11.24 -4.24
N LEU A 40 -0.87 -10.02 -4.70
CA LEU A 40 -0.43 -9.78 -6.07
C LEU A 40 0.97 -10.36 -6.35
N THR A 41 1.88 -10.34 -5.38
CA THR A 41 3.19 -10.99 -5.54
C THR A 41 3.06 -12.49 -5.72
N ARG A 42 2.25 -13.16 -4.89
CA ARG A 42 2.01 -14.60 -5.03
C ARG A 42 1.40 -14.95 -6.39
N VAL A 43 0.38 -14.20 -6.82
CA VAL A 43 -0.31 -14.49 -8.09
C VAL A 43 0.57 -14.18 -9.30
N ASN A 44 1.25 -13.04 -9.32
CA ASN A 44 1.96 -12.55 -10.51
C ASN A 44 3.40 -13.05 -10.63
N LEU A 45 4.08 -13.35 -9.52
CA LEU A 45 5.50 -13.71 -9.51
C LEU A 45 5.77 -15.14 -9.03
N MET A 46 4.83 -15.75 -8.29
CA MET A 46 5.04 -17.06 -7.65
C MET A 46 4.11 -18.15 -8.18
N ASP A 47 3.43 -17.89 -9.30
CA ASP A 47 2.48 -18.81 -9.95
C ASP A 47 1.40 -19.38 -8.98
N ALA A 48 1.04 -18.62 -7.97
CA ALA A 48 0.14 -19.05 -6.89
C ALA A 48 -1.30 -19.33 -7.36
N ALA A 49 -1.64 -18.98 -8.59
CA ALA A 49 -2.91 -19.35 -9.23
C ALA A 49 -2.94 -20.83 -9.64
N SER A 50 -1.78 -21.46 -9.85
CA SER A 50 -1.65 -22.88 -10.17
C SER A 50 -1.94 -23.75 -8.94
N SER A 51 -2.54 -24.94 -9.17
CA SER A 51 -2.71 -25.95 -8.12
C SER A 51 -1.38 -26.56 -7.64
N ASP A 52 -0.35 -26.49 -8.48
CA ASP A 52 0.96 -27.09 -8.24
C ASP A 52 1.96 -26.09 -7.66
N SER A 53 1.51 -24.86 -7.33
CA SER A 53 2.35 -23.85 -6.70
C SER A 53 2.74 -24.25 -5.29
N ASP A 54 4.01 -24.00 -4.92
CA ASP A 54 4.52 -24.20 -3.54
C ASP A 54 3.87 -23.21 -2.54
N THR A 55 3.32 -22.10 -3.05
CA THR A 55 2.70 -21.04 -2.24
C THR A 55 1.32 -20.66 -2.80
N PRO A 56 0.35 -21.57 -2.87
CA PRO A 56 -0.95 -21.29 -3.48
C PRO A 56 -1.69 -20.20 -2.72
N VAL A 57 -2.44 -19.36 -3.45
CA VAL A 57 -3.39 -18.44 -2.83
C VAL A 57 -4.71 -19.15 -2.53
N ILE A 58 -5.37 -18.69 -1.48
CA ILE A 58 -6.75 -19.05 -1.21
C ILE A 58 -7.60 -18.46 -2.34
N LYS A 59 -8.46 -19.27 -2.94
CA LYS A 59 -9.42 -18.83 -3.96
C LYS A 59 -10.80 -18.71 -3.31
N GLY A 60 -10.98 -17.61 -2.58
CA GLY A 60 -12.24 -17.28 -1.90
C GLY A 60 -13.39 -17.12 -2.90
N LYS A 61 -14.58 -17.59 -2.52
CA LYS A 61 -15.78 -17.36 -3.32
C LYS A 61 -16.31 -15.93 -3.17
N ARG A 62 -16.17 -15.37 -1.96
CA ARG A 62 -16.57 -14.01 -1.61
C ARG A 62 -15.33 -13.28 -1.12
N VAL A 63 -14.77 -12.44 -1.98
CA VAL A 63 -13.49 -11.75 -1.75
C VAL A 63 -13.74 -10.26 -1.55
N ALA A 64 -13.27 -9.72 -0.43
CA ALA A 64 -13.35 -8.31 -0.12
C ALA A 64 -11.95 -7.66 -0.20
N ILE A 65 -11.81 -6.63 -1.02
CA ILE A 65 -10.61 -5.82 -1.13
C ILE A 65 -10.84 -4.51 -0.40
N ILE A 66 -10.02 -4.23 0.61
CA ILE A 66 -10.16 -3.04 1.45
C ILE A 66 -9.28 -1.92 0.92
N GLY A 67 -9.89 -0.91 0.32
CA GLY A 67 -9.19 0.23 -0.27
C GLY A 67 -9.78 0.71 -1.57
N GLY A 68 -9.31 1.86 -2.08
CA GLY A 68 -9.83 2.49 -3.31
C GLY A 68 -8.74 2.98 -4.25
N GLY A 69 -7.49 2.53 -4.10
CA GLY A 69 -6.36 2.86 -4.99
C GLY A 69 -6.21 1.91 -6.17
N ASN A 70 -5.25 2.18 -7.06
CA ASN A 70 -4.97 1.31 -8.22
C ASN A 70 -4.64 -0.12 -7.80
N THR A 71 -3.86 -0.32 -6.73
CA THR A 71 -3.53 -1.64 -6.19
C THR A 71 -4.78 -2.42 -5.73
N ALA A 72 -5.79 -1.70 -5.20
CA ALA A 72 -7.07 -2.32 -4.85
C ALA A 72 -7.83 -2.76 -6.11
N MET A 73 -7.80 -1.95 -7.18
CA MET A 73 -8.40 -2.32 -8.48
C MET A 73 -7.71 -3.55 -9.09
N ASP A 74 -6.37 -3.61 -9.06
CA ASP A 74 -5.61 -4.77 -9.50
C ASP A 74 -5.99 -6.03 -8.70
N SER A 75 -6.06 -5.91 -7.37
CA SER A 75 -6.38 -7.04 -6.48
C SER A 75 -7.80 -7.57 -6.72
N VAL A 76 -8.79 -6.69 -6.83
CA VAL A 76 -10.20 -7.12 -7.01
C VAL A 76 -10.44 -7.76 -8.38
N ARG A 77 -9.81 -7.22 -9.43
CA ARG A 77 -9.87 -7.82 -10.78
C ARG A 77 -9.15 -9.15 -10.83
N THR A 78 -8.03 -9.29 -10.12
CA THR A 78 -7.33 -10.57 -9.95
C THR A 78 -8.22 -11.59 -9.26
N ALA A 79 -8.89 -11.24 -8.16
CA ALA A 79 -9.83 -12.13 -7.48
C ALA A 79 -10.98 -12.60 -8.40
N ARG A 80 -11.55 -11.69 -9.20
CA ARG A 80 -12.55 -12.05 -10.21
C ARG A 80 -12.02 -13.07 -11.22
N ARG A 81 -10.83 -12.84 -11.74
CA ARG A 81 -10.18 -13.71 -12.74
C ARG A 81 -9.79 -15.08 -12.17
N LEU A 82 -9.51 -15.15 -10.85
CA LEU A 82 -9.26 -16.40 -10.15
C LEU A 82 -10.54 -17.19 -9.81
N GLY A 83 -11.72 -16.66 -10.13
CA GLY A 83 -12.99 -17.35 -10.04
C GLY A 83 -13.81 -17.04 -8.79
N ALA A 84 -13.61 -15.88 -8.18
CA ALA A 84 -14.50 -15.41 -7.12
C ALA A 84 -15.93 -15.19 -7.68
N ASP A 85 -16.94 -15.74 -7.00
CA ASP A 85 -18.35 -15.52 -7.33
C ASP A 85 -18.76 -14.07 -7.04
N ARG A 86 -18.26 -13.51 -5.93
CA ARG A 86 -18.37 -12.11 -5.55
C ARG A 86 -16.99 -11.56 -5.24
N ALA A 87 -16.57 -10.52 -5.96
CA ALA A 87 -15.40 -9.73 -5.63
C ALA A 87 -15.85 -8.29 -5.43
N MET A 88 -15.50 -7.71 -4.28
CA MET A 88 -15.97 -6.38 -3.90
C MET A 88 -14.85 -5.48 -3.42
N ILE A 89 -14.94 -4.20 -3.79
CA ILE A 89 -14.19 -3.12 -3.17
C ILE A 89 -14.97 -2.63 -1.94
N VAL A 90 -14.31 -2.58 -0.79
CA VAL A 90 -14.83 -1.95 0.42
C VAL A 90 -14.06 -0.66 0.66
N TYR A 91 -14.75 0.48 0.60
CA TYR A 91 -14.11 1.78 0.67
C TYR A 91 -14.84 2.74 1.59
N ARG A 92 -14.09 3.38 2.49
CA ARG A 92 -14.64 4.24 3.54
C ARG A 92 -15.21 5.60 3.09
N ARG A 93 -14.93 6.00 1.83
CA ARG A 93 -15.48 7.22 1.19
C ARG A 93 -16.39 6.83 0.03
N SER A 94 -16.88 7.82 -0.72
CA SER A 94 -17.61 7.55 -1.96
C SER A 94 -16.65 7.20 -3.10
N GLU A 95 -17.21 6.80 -4.22
CA GLU A 95 -16.44 6.47 -5.42
C GLU A 95 -15.67 7.68 -5.96
N GLU A 96 -16.23 8.87 -5.83
CA GLU A 96 -15.63 10.13 -6.30
C GLU A 96 -14.29 10.44 -5.59
N GLU A 97 -14.14 10.03 -4.33
CA GLU A 97 -12.91 10.20 -3.58
C GLU A 97 -11.89 9.06 -3.75
N MET A 98 -12.17 8.08 -4.62
CA MET A 98 -11.22 7.01 -4.89
C MET A 98 -9.96 7.56 -5.58
N PRO A 99 -8.75 7.26 -5.06
CA PRO A 99 -7.50 7.69 -5.71
C PRO A 99 -7.11 6.84 -6.92
N ALA A 100 -7.84 5.76 -7.23
CA ALA A 100 -7.63 4.96 -8.42
C ALA A 100 -7.93 5.77 -9.68
N ARG A 101 -7.27 5.42 -10.78
CA ARG A 101 -7.58 5.98 -12.09
C ARG A 101 -8.99 5.61 -12.50
N ILE A 102 -9.67 6.54 -13.14
CA ILE A 102 -11.06 6.35 -13.57
C ILE A 102 -11.21 5.17 -14.56
N GLU A 103 -10.19 4.93 -15.37
CA GLU A 103 -10.13 3.79 -16.30
C GLU A 103 -10.11 2.46 -15.53
N GLU A 104 -9.33 2.35 -14.44
CA GLU A 104 -9.24 1.13 -13.64
C GLU A 104 -10.55 0.84 -12.91
N ILE A 105 -11.23 1.87 -12.41
CA ILE A 105 -12.58 1.73 -11.82
C ILE A 105 -13.58 1.23 -12.88
N LYS A 106 -13.53 1.80 -14.09
CA LYS A 106 -14.39 1.34 -15.20
C LYS A 106 -14.14 -0.11 -15.57
N HIS A 107 -12.87 -0.52 -15.70
CA HIS A 107 -12.51 -1.90 -16.00
C HIS A 107 -13.00 -2.85 -14.89
N ALA A 108 -12.82 -2.50 -13.62
CA ALA A 108 -13.33 -3.31 -12.51
C ALA A 108 -14.85 -3.49 -12.59
N LYS A 109 -15.61 -2.42 -12.89
CA LYS A 109 -17.06 -2.50 -13.10
C LYS A 109 -17.45 -3.37 -14.28
N GLN A 110 -16.74 -3.28 -15.39
CA GLN A 110 -16.98 -4.13 -16.57
C GLN A 110 -16.74 -5.62 -16.28
N GLU A 111 -15.80 -5.94 -15.38
CA GLU A 111 -15.52 -7.29 -14.92
C GLU A 111 -16.52 -7.78 -13.82
N GLY A 112 -17.52 -6.99 -13.48
CA GLY A 112 -18.57 -7.36 -12.53
C GLY A 112 -18.16 -7.24 -11.06
N VAL A 113 -17.19 -6.37 -10.75
CA VAL A 113 -16.80 -6.05 -9.37
C VAL A 113 -17.89 -5.22 -8.68
N GLU A 114 -18.22 -5.58 -7.45
CA GLU A 114 -19.13 -4.81 -6.59
C GLU A 114 -18.38 -3.68 -5.87
N PHE A 115 -19.02 -2.52 -5.70
CA PHE A 115 -18.45 -1.38 -4.98
C PHE A 115 -19.29 -1.07 -3.74
N LEU A 116 -18.78 -1.46 -2.58
CA LEU A 116 -19.35 -1.17 -1.27
C LEU A 116 -18.65 0.07 -0.69
N THR A 117 -19.08 1.23 -1.13
CA THR A 117 -18.58 2.53 -0.68
C THR A 117 -19.23 2.97 0.61
N LEU A 118 -18.65 3.98 1.29
CA LEU A 118 -19.12 4.50 2.59
C LEU A 118 -19.19 3.40 3.66
N HIS A 119 -18.28 2.44 3.60
CA HIS A 119 -18.13 1.36 4.57
C HIS A 119 -16.67 1.19 4.98
N ASN A 120 -16.44 1.03 6.26
CA ASN A 120 -15.10 0.81 6.83
C ASN A 120 -15.10 -0.45 7.68
N PRO A 121 -14.24 -1.44 7.41
CA PRO A 121 -14.10 -2.61 8.27
C PRO A 121 -13.69 -2.21 9.69
N ILE A 122 -14.29 -2.85 10.68
CA ILE A 122 -13.97 -2.67 12.09
C ILE A 122 -13.62 -3.99 12.79
N GLU A 123 -13.92 -5.12 12.18
CA GLU A 123 -13.62 -6.45 12.69
C GLU A 123 -13.74 -7.50 11.58
N TYR A 124 -12.82 -8.46 11.57
CA TYR A 124 -12.94 -9.71 10.82
C TYR A 124 -13.26 -10.85 11.81
N ILE A 125 -14.24 -11.67 11.48
CA ILE A 125 -14.75 -12.74 12.33
C ILE A 125 -14.42 -14.08 11.69
N GLY A 126 -13.70 -14.91 12.44
CA GLY A 126 -13.29 -16.25 11.99
C GLY A 126 -14.20 -17.35 12.47
N ASP A 127 -14.05 -18.53 11.87
CA ASP A 127 -14.63 -19.78 12.36
C ASP A 127 -13.70 -20.47 13.37
N GLN A 128 -14.10 -21.65 13.84
CA GLN A 128 -13.34 -22.46 14.80
C GLN A 128 -11.98 -22.95 14.26
N THR A 129 -11.79 -22.93 12.94
CA THR A 129 -10.54 -23.32 12.27
C THR A 129 -9.61 -22.14 12.01
N GLY A 130 -10.01 -20.94 12.42
CA GLY A 130 -9.25 -19.71 12.25
C GLY A 130 -9.36 -19.07 10.87
N HIS A 131 -10.26 -19.54 10.00
CA HIS A 131 -10.51 -18.92 8.70
C HIS A 131 -11.52 -17.77 8.81
N VAL A 132 -11.28 -16.68 8.09
CA VAL A 132 -12.23 -15.56 8.02
C VAL A 132 -13.55 -16.02 7.38
N LYS A 133 -14.67 -15.60 7.97
CA LYS A 133 -16.03 -15.95 7.50
C LYS A 133 -16.93 -14.74 7.39
N GLN A 134 -16.73 -13.75 8.22
CA GLN A 134 -17.56 -12.55 8.21
C GLN A 134 -16.71 -11.29 8.44
N MET A 135 -17.23 -10.18 7.99
CA MET A 135 -16.65 -8.86 8.21
C MET A 135 -17.72 -7.92 8.74
N ARG A 136 -17.42 -7.25 9.86
CA ARG A 136 -18.24 -6.19 10.41
C ARG A 136 -17.81 -4.85 9.84
N LEU A 137 -18.77 -4.13 9.30
CA LEU A 137 -18.56 -2.85 8.62
C LEU A 137 -19.24 -1.73 9.38
N GLN A 138 -18.54 -0.64 9.60
CA GLN A 138 -19.09 0.62 10.05
C GLN A 138 -19.56 1.41 8.84
N LYS A 139 -20.82 1.88 8.82
CA LYS A 139 -21.31 2.83 7.81
C LYS A 139 -20.72 4.21 8.03
N MET A 140 -20.36 4.85 6.93
CA MET A 140 -19.72 6.14 6.93
C MET A 140 -20.59 7.18 6.21
N GLU A 141 -20.40 8.43 6.55
CA GLU A 141 -20.84 9.59 5.77
C GLU A 141 -19.64 10.47 5.41
N LEU A 142 -19.85 11.41 4.50
CA LEU A 142 -18.79 12.32 4.07
C LEU A 142 -18.92 13.65 4.80
N GLY A 143 -17.87 13.98 5.57
CA GLY A 143 -17.68 15.26 6.23
C GLY A 143 -16.93 16.28 5.38
N GLU A 144 -16.28 17.23 6.03
CA GLU A 144 -15.49 18.27 5.38
C GLU A 144 -14.24 17.69 4.66
N PRO A 145 -13.74 18.37 3.61
CA PRO A 145 -12.51 17.96 2.93
C PRO A 145 -11.30 17.92 3.86
N ASP A 146 -10.46 16.90 3.69
CA ASP A 146 -9.16 16.80 4.36
C ASP A 146 -8.07 17.61 3.63
N ALA A 147 -6.83 17.58 4.13
CA ALA A 147 -5.68 18.28 3.54
C ALA A 147 -5.38 17.86 2.08
N SER A 148 -5.90 16.73 1.61
CA SER A 148 -5.79 16.27 0.22
C SER A 148 -6.93 16.76 -0.67
N GLY A 149 -7.87 17.52 -0.13
CA GLY A 149 -9.08 18.01 -0.82
C GLY A 149 -10.19 16.96 -0.93
N ARG A 150 -10.02 15.75 -0.40
CA ARG A 150 -11.04 14.70 -0.40
C ARG A 150 -11.89 14.77 0.85
N ARG A 151 -13.19 14.56 0.72
CA ARG A 151 -14.12 14.57 1.86
C ARG A 151 -13.76 13.50 2.88
N SER A 152 -13.72 13.88 4.14
CA SER A 152 -13.34 13.00 5.25
C SER A 152 -14.43 11.97 5.54
N PRO A 153 -14.08 10.69 5.76
CA PRO A 153 -15.06 9.69 6.18
C PRO A 153 -15.38 9.85 7.66
N VAL A 154 -16.66 10.02 7.98
CA VAL A 154 -17.18 10.16 9.34
C VAL A 154 -18.05 8.94 9.67
N PRO A 155 -17.80 8.23 10.79
CA PRO A 155 -18.63 7.08 11.16
C PRO A 155 -20.03 7.52 11.60
N ILE A 156 -21.06 6.83 11.12
CA ILE A 156 -22.45 7.01 11.59
C ILE A 156 -22.60 6.17 12.85
N PRO A 157 -22.83 6.78 14.03
CA PRO A 157 -22.88 6.04 15.29
C PRO A 157 -23.90 4.91 15.30
N GLY A 158 -23.47 3.70 15.69
CA GLY A 158 -24.34 2.53 15.80
C GLY A 158 -24.77 1.89 14.47
N ALA A 159 -24.45 2.48 13.32
CA ALA A 159 -24.81 1.94 12.02
C ALA A 159 -23.73 0.97 11.52
N THR A 160 -23.95 -0.33 11.72
CA THR A 160 -23.04 -1.38 11.25
C THR A 160 -23.75 -2.41 10.43
N ASP A 161 -23.03 -3.01 9.47
CA ASP A 161 -23.48 -4.18 8.72
C ASP A 161 -22.55 -5.36 9.00
N LEU A 162 -23.07 -6.57 8.85
CA LEU A 162 -22.31 -7.81 8.90
C LEU A 162 -22.47 -8.52 7.56
N ILE A 163 -21.35 -8.80 6.89
CA ILE A 163 -21.36 -9.50 5.60
C ILE A 163 -20.52 -10.77 5.66
N ASP A 164 -20.96 -11.79 4.91
CA ASP A 164 -20.19 -13.01 4.75
C ASP A 164 -19.07 -12.83 3.72
N ILE A 165 -17.88 -13.30 4.05
CA ILE A 165 -16.68 -13.28 3.22
C ILE A 165 -15.89 -14.58 3.41
N ASP A 166 -15.03 -14.92 2.46
CA ASP A 166 -14.12 -16.07 2.55
C ASP A 166 -12.64 -15.63 2.47
N GLU A 167 -12.40 -14.42 1.97
CA GLU A 167 -11.05 -13.85 1.81
C GLU A 167 -11.08 -12.33 1.91
N VAL A 168 -10.08 -11.75 2.53
CA VAL A 168 -9.87 -10.30 2.64
C VAL A 168 -8.48 -9.92 2.16
N VAL A 169 -8.41 -8.95 1.26
CA VAL A 169 -7.14 -8.38 0.78
C VAL A 169 -7.06 -6.91 1.19
N VAL A 170 -6.16 -6.61 2.12
CA VAL A 170 -5.98 -5.25 2.66
C VAL A 170 -5.10 -4.43 1.73
N SER A 171 -5.65 -3.33 1.17
CA SER A 171 -5.02 -2.46 0.18
C SER A 171 -5.09 -0.97 0.59
N VAL A 172 -4.70 -0.70 1.85
CA VAL A 172 -4.78 0.66 2.45
C VAL A 172 -3.48 1.45 2.37
N GLY A 173 -2.60 1.04 1.48
CA GLY A 173 -1.32 1.68 1.20
C GLY A 173 -0.11 0.95 1.78
N VAL A 174 1.04 1.55 1.55
CA VAL A 174 2.36 1.03 1.93
C VAL A 174 3.14 2.08 2.71
N SER A 175 4.20 1.64 3.38
CA SER A 175 5.16 2.51 4.05
C SER A 175 6.57 2.06 3.74
N PRO A 176 7.57 2.94 3.88
CA PRO A 176 8.98 2.57 3.82
C PRO A 176 9.33 1.52 4.86
N ASN A 177 10.26 0.62 4.51
CA ASN A 177 10.85 -0.28 5.52
C ASN A 177 11.74 0.55 6.46
N PRO A 178 11.49 0.53 7.77
CA PRO A 178 12.23 1.35 8.73
C PRO A 178 13.67 0.89 8.99
N LEU A 179 14.10 -0.27 8.47
CA LEU A 179 15.43 -0.83 8.74
C LEU A 179 16.55 0.14 8.36
N ILE A 180 16.54 0.68 7.14
CA ILE A 180 17.58 1.61 6.68
C ILE A 180 17.50 2.94 7.42
N PRO A 181 16.36 3.65 7.46
CA PRO A 181 16.27 4.89 8.23
C PRO A 181 16.69 4.74 9.70
N ASN A 182 16.28 3.68 10.37
CA ASN A 182 16.60 3.44 11.78
C ASN A 182 18.06 3.04 12.02
N SER A 183 18.76 2.52 11.01
CA SER A 183 20.18 2.14 11.13
C SER A 183 21.12 3.33 11.00
N ILE A 184 20.65 4.48 10.50
CA ILE A 184 21.47 5.66 10.24
C ILE A 184 21.21 6.69 11.34
N LYS A 185 22.18 6.84 12.23
CA LYS A 185 22.06 7.74 13.38
C LYS A 185 22.00 9.20 12.92
N GLY A 186 20.99 9.91 13.38
CA GLY A 186 20.82 11.34 13.10
C GLY A 186 20.05 11.64 11.81
N LEU A 187 19.70 10.64 11.01
CA LEU A 187 18.92 10.83 9.79
C LEU A 187 17.51 11.34 10.11
N GLU A 188 17.11 12.44 9.50
CA GLU A 188 15.77 12.99 9.64
C GLU A 188 14.76 12.17 8.84
N VAL A 189 13.69 11.71 9.52
CA VAL A 189 12.55 11.01 8.92
C VAL A 189 11.24 11.72 9.24
N SER A 190 10.32 11.69 8.29
CA SER A 190 8.98 12.23 8.48
C SER A 190 8.15 11.34 9.44
N LYS A 191 7.02 11.85 9.89
CA LYS A 191 6.03 11.05 10.66
C LYS A 191 5.49 9.82 9.91
N TRP A 192 5.73 9.74 8.61
CA TRP A 192 5.32 8.62 7.75
C TRP A 192 6.44 7.59 7.51
N GLY A 193 7.62 7.84 8.09
CA GLY A 193 8.81 6.99 7.94
C GLY A 193 9.58 7.22 6.64
N THR A 194 9.28 8.26 5.88
CA THR A 194 10.03 8.63 4.68
C THR A 194 11.25 9.47 5.05
N ILE A 195 12.36 9.32 4.32
CA ILE A 195 13.56 10.14 4.51
C ILE A 195 13.26 11.57 4.06
N VAL A 196 13.63 12.54 4.90
CA VAL A 196 13.52 13.97 4.57
C VAL A 196 14.73 14.37 3.75
N VAL A 197 14.48 15.02 2.60
CA VAL A 197 15.54 15.48 1.70
C VAL A 197 15.22 16.86 1.14
N ASN A 198 16.26 17.56 0.73
CA ASN A 198 16.11 18.74 -0.13
C ASN A 198 15.56 18.29 -1.50
N GLN A 199 14.45 18.86 -1.94
CA GLN A 199 13.72 18.41 -3.15
C GLN A 199 14.45 18.75 -4.47
N GLU A 200 15.43 19.64 -4.44
CA GLU A 200 16.24 20.02 -5.61
C GLU A 200 17.45 19.11 -5.78
N THR A 201 18.10 18.76 -4.68
CA THR A 201 19.35 17.97 -4.67
C THR A 201 19.14 16.51 -4.27
N MET A 202 17.99 16.17 -3.68
CA MET A 202 17.71 14.87 -3.08
C MET A 202 18.68 14.47 -1.95
N GLN A 203 19.42 15.44 -1.39
CA GLN A 203 20.34 15.29 -0.27
C GLN A 203 19.58 15.32 1.06
N SER A 204 19.92 14.43 1.98
CA SER A 204 19.39 14.45 3.35
C SER A 204 20.11 15.52 4.21
N ASP A 205 19.78 15.53 5.50
CA ASP A 205 20.52 16.28 6.53
C ASP A 205 21.95 15.75 6.78
N ILE A 206 22.27 14.54 6.27
CA ILE A 206 23.61 13.95 6.29
C ILE A 206 24.29 14.27 4.94
N PRO A 207 25.43 14.97 4.93
CA PRO A 207 25.99 15.57 3.72
C PRO A 207 26.30 14.62 2.56
N ASP A 208 26.69 13.38 2.84
CA ASP A 208 27.05 12.36 1.86
C ASP A 208 25.91 11.36 1.58
N LEU A 209 24.73 11.57 2.21
CA LEU A 209 23.57 10.72 2.06
C LEU A 209 22.48 11.38 1.21
N PHE A 210 22.09 10.71 0.14
CA PHE A 210 21.04 11.10 -0.78
C PHE A 210 19.95 10.04 -0.79
N ALA A 211 18.71 10.42 -1.09
CA ALA A 211 17.63 9.45 -1.20
C ALA A 211 16.62 9.87 -2.28
N GLY A 212 15.92 8.89 -2.87
CA GLY A 212 14.92 9.18 -3.90
C GLY A 212 13.93 8.03 -4.12
N GLY A 213 12.86 8.33 -4.84
CA GLY A 213 11.76 7.40 -5.06
C GLY A 213 10.86 7.24 -3.83
N ASP A 214 10.23 6.08 -3.67
CA ASP A 214 9.19 5.88 -2.66
C ASP A 214 9.70 5.94 -1.21
N ILE A 215 11.00 5.75 -0.97
CA ILE A 215 11.58 5.96 0.36
C ILE A 215 11.50 7.43 0.82
N VAL A 216 11.37 8.36 -0.13
CA VAL A 216 11.21 9.81 0.10
C VAL A 216 9.76 10.24 -0.05
N ARG A 217 9.06 9.72 -1.07
CA ARG A 217 7.73 10.19 -1.48
C ARG A 217 6.57 9.41 -0.89
N GLY A 218 6.84 8.22 -0.32
CA GLY A 218 5.81 7.21 -0.13
C GLY A 218 5.49 6.53 -1.48
N GLY A 219 4.41 5.74 -1.54
CA GLY A 219 4.00 5.10 -2.79
C GLY A 219 3.69 6.14 -3.89
N ALA A 220 4.53 6.21 -4.91
CA ALA A 220 4.46 7.19 -5.99
C ALA A 220 4.62 6.54 -7.38
N THR A 221 5.04 7.30 -8.39
CA THR A 221 5.17 6.83 -9.77
C THR A 221 6.63 6.60 -10.15
N VAL A 222 6.85 5.68 -11.11
CA VAL A 222 8.18 5.41 -11.69
C VAL A 222 8.82 6.69 -12.25
N ILE A 223 8.04 7.56 -12.91
CA ILE A 223 8.54 8.82 -13.47
C ILE A 223 9.11 9.73 -12.38
N LEU A 224 8.45 9.83 -11.24
CA LEU A 224 8.95 10.62 -10.11
C LEU A 224 10.22 10.01 -9.52
N ALA A 225 10.27 8.68 -9.34
CA ALA A 225 11.46 7.99 -8.86
C ALA A 225 12.67 8.17 -9.79
N MET A 226 12.46 8.09 -11.13
CA MET A 226 13.49 8.37 -12.14
C MET A 226 13.98 9.83 -12.05
N GLY A 227 13.06 10.78 -11.87
CA GLY A 227 13.39 12.20 -11.70
C GLY A 227 14.25 12.44 -10.44
N ASP A 228 13.90 11.78 -9.34
CA ASP A 228 14.67 11.85 -8.09
C ASP A 228 16.08 11.28 -8.28
N GLY A 229 16.22 10.11 -8.89
CA GLY A 229 17.51 9.49 -9.15
C GLY A 229 18.43 10.38 -10.01
N ARG A 230 17.88 11.05 -11.03
CA ARG A 230 18.65 11.98 -11.86
C ARG A 230 19.13 13.21 -11.10
N ARG A 231 18.28 13.80 -10.26
CA ARG A 231 18.67 14.95 -9.40
C ARG A 231 19.71 14.54 -8.38
N ALA A 232 19.49 13.42 -7.70
CA ALA A 232 20.43 12.88 -6.75
C ALA A 232 21.80 12.63 -7.39
N ALA A 233 21.85 11.99 -8.56
CA ALA A 233 23.10 11.68 -9.26
C ALA A 233 23.89 12.96 -9.61
N ALA A 234 23.22 14.01 -10.10
CA ALA A 234 23.87 15.29 -10.40
C ALA A 234 24.43 15.94 -9.12
N ALA A 235 23.65 15.98 -8.05
CA ALA A 235 24.07 16.58 -6.79
C ALA A 235 25.18 15.77 -6.09
N MET A 236 25.15 14.44 -6.20
CA MET A 236 26.21 13.57 -5.69
C MET A 236 27.53 13.79 -6.44
N ASP A 237 27.50 13.94 -7.76
CA ASP A 237 28.70 14.23 -8.58
C ASP A 237 29.33 15.56 -8.16
N GLU A 238 28.53 16.60 -7.97
CA GLU A 238 29.00 17.90 -7.46
C GLU A 238 29.60 17.79 -6.05
N TYR A 239 28.90 17.08 -5.16
CA TYR A 239 29.36 16.84 -3.80
C TYR A 239 30.72 16.11 -3.78
N ILE A 240 30.87 15.01 -4.50
CA ILE A 240 32.09 14.22 -4.55
C ILE A 240 33.24 15.06 -5.10
N LYS A 241 33.03 15.85 -6.16
CA LYS A 241 34.04 16.75 -6.73
C LYS A 241 34.49 17.84 -5.74
N SER A 242 33.57 18.29 -4.89
CA SER A 242 33.90 19.28 -3.85
C SER A 242 34.74 18.72 -2.70
N GLN A 243 34.83 17.39 -2.57
CA GLN A 243 35.61 16.68 -1.54
C GLN A 243 36.98 16.20 -2.06
N ALA A 244 37.26 16.36 -3.36
CA ALA A 244 38.51 15.98 -4.00
C ALA A 244 39.52 17.13 -3.95
#